data_9343a3a0be10aea40653cc27d9721195
#
_entry.id   9343a3a0be10aea40653cc27d9721195
#
_cell.length_a   1.000
_cell.length_b   1.000
_cell.length_c   1.000
_cell.angle_alpha   90.00
_cell.angle_beta   90.00
_cell.angle_gamma   90.00
#
_symmetry.space_group_name_H-M   'P 1'
#
loop_
_entity.id
_entity.type
_entity.pdbx_description
1 polymer ?
#
loop_
_entity_poly.entity_id
_entity_poly.type
_entity_poly.pdbx_seq_one_letter_code
_entity_poly.pdbx_strand_id
1 'polypeptide(L)'
;MARSVDRRPGGLNNWEYTRDQFPLKSRRVRKLMDLVAREPMTQTIHASRAAAAAVLISPFGGNRVRMACNAYLSASQLVVYPRHFFGTDGSDQVSFLVQTAAALGRAGGTDRSRKIASDFIGAQAVLAYGASGLAKLPGHRWRSGDALVKIMRTQTYGDEQFFKLLSKWPAASRLLCHGVLALECGFPLLLLRKGRHIDLGLLAMGAFHLANARVMGLSRFAWAFVSTYPSVRALAKGTGKS
;
A
#
# COMPACT_ATOMS: atom_id res chain seq x y z
N MET A 1 4.89 6.92 -9.34
CA MET A 1 4.50 6.78 -10.76
C MET A 1 5.76 6.63 -11.59
N ALA A 2 5.81 5.63 -12.49
CA ALA A 2 6.90 5.54 -13.44
C ALA A 2 6.98 6.85 -14.25
N ARG A 3 8.16 7.41 -14.37
CA ARG A 3 8.37 8.63 -15.17
C ARG A 3 7.99 8.34 -16.63
N SER A 4 7.56 9.34 -17.38
CA SER A 4 7.24 9.17 -18.80
C SER A 4 8.38 8.52 -19.60
N VAL A 5 9.61 8.79 -19.19
CA VAL A 5 10.84 8.20 -19.75
C VAL A 5 10.86 6.67 -19.58
N ASP A 6 10.39 6.14 -18.45
CA ASP A 6 10.38 4.68 -18.19
C ASP A 6 9.42 3.91 -19.12
N ARG A 7 8.49 4.61 -19.76
CA ARG A 7 7.49 4.04 -20.66
C ARG A 7 7.87 4.12 -22.13
N ARG A 8 8.93 4.86 -22.47
CA ARG A 8 9.44 5.00 -23.84
C ARG A 8 10.23 3.75 -24.27
N PRO A 9 10.51 3.58 -25.58
CA PRO A 9 11.43 2.55 -26.05
C PRO A 9 12.73 2.55 -25.24
N GLY A 10 13.15 1.39 -24.74
CA GLY A 10 14.30 1.23 -23.86
C GLY A 10 14.06 1.47 -22.37
N GLY A 11 12.87 1.94 -21.96
CA GLY A 11 12.50 2.09 -20.54
C GLY A 11 11.99 0.79 -19.93
N LEU A 12 12.13 0.64 -18.60
CA LEU A 12 11.73 -0.56 -17.85
C LEU A 12 10.24 -0.89 -17.98
N ASN A 13 9.38 0.12 -18.14
CA ASN A 13 7.94 -0.02 -18.31
C ASN A 13 7.50 0.16 -19.77
N ASN A 14 8.40 -0.09 -20.73
CA ASN A 14 8.03 -0.17 -22.14
C ASN A 14 7.08 -1.35 -22.33
N TRP A 15 5.89 -1.08 -22.92
CA TRP A 15 4.85 -2.10 -23.08
C TRP A 15 5.26 -3.27 -23.97
N GLU A 16 6.01 -3.04 -25.02
CA GLU A 16 6.51 -4.09 -25.91
C GLU A 16 7.34 -5.12 -25.14
N TYR A 17 8.13 -4.65 -24.17
CA TYR A 17 8.95 -5.51 -23.31
C TYR A 17 8.13 -6.15 -22.19
N THR A 18 7.28 -5.37 -21.48
CA THR A 18 6.52 -5.88 -20.33
C THR A 18 5.36 -6.78 -20.75
N ARG A 19 4.80 -6.60 -21.96
CA ARG A 19 3.71 -7.42 -22.48
C ARG A 19 4.02 -8.91 -22.48
N ASP A 20 5.23 -9.28 -22.86
CA ASP A 20 5.63 -10.67 -22.99
C ASP A 20 5.90 -11.34 -21.63
N GLN A 21 6.00 -10.56 -20.57
CA GLN A 21 6.10 -11.04 -19.19
C GLN A 21 4.73 -11.54 -18.65
N PHE A 22 3.64 -11.17 -19.31
CA PHE A 22 2.29 -11.60 -18.93
C PHE A 22 1.79 -12.64 -19.92
N PRO A 23 1.55 -13.89 -19.48
CA PRO A 23 1.06 -14.97 -20.35
C PRO A 23 -0.44 -14.78 -20.68
N LEU A 24 -0.75 -13.71 -21.40
CA LEU A 24 -2.10 -13.39 -21.83
C LEU A 24 -2.51 -14.35 -22.94
N LYS A 25 -3.19 -15.45 -22.58
CA LYS A 25 -3.67 -16.47 -23.52
C LYS A 25 -4.80 -15.95 -24.44
N SER A 26 -5.61 -15.02 -23.94
CA SER A 26 -6.74 -14.47 -24.71
C SER A 26 -6.31 -13.33 -25.63
N ARG A 27 -6.57 -13.50 -26.94
CA ARG A 27 -6.33 -12.46 -27.95
C ARG A 27 -7.13 -11.17 -27.68
N ARG A 28 -8.34 -11.28 -27.08
CA ARG A 28 -9.16 -10.11 -26.73
C ARG A 28 -8.55 -9.32 -25.59
N VAL A 29 -8.08 -10.02 -24.55
CA VAL A 29 -7.40 -9.38 -23.41
C VAL A 29 -6.11 -8.70 -23.86
N ARG A 30 -5.32 -9.34 -24.73
CA ARG A 30 -4.11 -8.74 -25.27
C ARG A 30 -4.40 -7.43 -26.04
N LYS A 31 -5.40 -7.41 -26.92
CA LYS A 31 -5.82 -6.19 -27.64
C LYS A 31 -6.27 -5.08 -26.70
N LEU A 32 -7.00 -5.42 -25.63
CA LEU A 32 -7.39 -4.45 -24.60
C LEU A 32 -6.16 -3.87 -23.88
N MET A 33 -5.21 -4.72 -23.51
CA MET A 33 -3.97 -4.26 -22.87
C MET A 33 -3.12 -3.39 -23.80
N ASP A 34 -3.02 -3.74 -25.07
CA ASP A 34 -2.33 -2.92 -26.09
C ASP A 34 -2.99 -1.53 -26.23
N LEU A 35 -4.31 -1.45 -26.15
CA LEU A 35 -5.03 -0.17 -26.14
C LEU A 35 -4.74 0.66 -24.89
N VAL A 36 -4.85 0.03 -23.72
CA VAL A 36 -4.58 0.66 -22.42
C VAL A 36 -3.14 1.19 -22.32
N ALA A 37 -2.21 0.46 -22.92
CA ALA A 37 -0.78 0.82 -22.90
C ALA A 37 -0.43 2.03 -23.77
N ARG A 38 -1.32 2.48 -24.66
CA ARG A 38 -1.11 3.73 -25.41
C ARG A 38 -1.07 4.91 -24.45
N GLU A 39 -0.06 5.77 -24.59
CA GLU A 39 0.18 6.87 -23.65
C GLU A 39 -1.05 7.77 -23.41
N PRO A 40 -1.82 8.20 -24.45
CA PRO A 40 -3.03 8.99 -24.21
C PRO A 40 -4.09 8.24 -23.38
N MET A 41 -4.26 6.93 -23.62
CA MET A 41 -5.22 6.11 -22.88
C MET A 41 -4.78 5.93 -21.42
N THR A 42 -3.50 5.64 -21.18
CA THR A 42 -2.94 5.55 -19.83
C THR A 42 -3.15 6.86 -19.06
N GLN A 43 -2.89 8.01 -19.69
CA GLN A 43 -3.10 9.32 -19.07
C GLN A 43 -4.57 9.59 -18.77
N THR A 44 -5.47 9.27 -19.69
CA THR A 44 -6.93 9.40 -19.50
C THR A 44 -7.40 8.54 -18.33
N ILE A 45 -6.93 7.30 -18.22
CA ILE A 45 -7.25 6.42 -17.08
C ILE A 45 -6.75 7.04 -15.77
N HIS A 46 -5.54 7.58 -15.72
CA HIS A 46 -5.04 8.22 -14.51
C HIS A 46 -5.81 9.50 -14.15
N ALA A 47 -6.17 10.33 -15.13
CA ALA A 47 -6.98 11.52 -14.90
C ALA A 47 -8.37 11.17 -14.35
N SER A 48 -9.03 10.18 -14.94
CA SER A 48 -10.35 9.73 -14.47
C SER A 48 -10.29 9.05 -13.09
N ARG A 49 -9.18 8.34 -12.77
CA ARG A 49 -8.93 7.83 -11.41
C ARG A 49 -8.77 8.97 -10.40
N ALA A 50 -8.05 10.03 -10.77
CA ALA A 50 -7.92 11.21 -9.91
C ALA A 50 -9.28 11.90 -9.69
N ALA A 51 -10.11 12.02 -10.73
CA ALA A 51 -11.47 12.56 -10.61
C ALA A 51 -12.36 11.68 -9.69
N ALA A 52 -12.31 10.35 -9.85
CA ALA A 52 -13.04 9.44 -8.97
C ALA A 52 -12.57 9.53 -7.51
N ALA A 53 -11.28 9.67 -7.27
CA ALA A 53 -10.74 9.89 -5.93
C ALA A 53 -11.19 11.23 -5.34
N ALA A 54 -11.23 12.30 -6.14
CA ALA A 54 -11.74 13.60 -5.71
C ALA A 54 -13.21 13.53 -5.29
N VAL A 55 -14.04 12.78 -6.01
CA VAL A 55 -15.45 12.53 -5.61
C VAL A 55 -15.52 11.81 -4.26
N LEU A 56 -14.64 10.84 -4.00
CA LEU A 56 -14.62 10.11 -2.72
C LEU A 56 -14.19 10.97 -1.52
N ILE A 57 -13.34 11.97 -1.74
CA ILE A 57 -12.88 12.92 -0.72
C ILE A 57 -13.91 14.03 -0.50
N SER A 58 -14.67 14.40 -1.53
CA SER A 58 -15.66 15.46 -1.47
C SER A 58 -16.89 15.08 -0.60
N PRO A 59 -17.65 16.04 -0.09
CA PRO A 59 -18.93 15.76 0.55
C PRO A 59 -20.02 15.32 -0.44
N PHE A 60 -19.78 15.48 -1.74
CA PHE A 60 -20.74 15.21 -2.80
C PHE A 60 -20.78 13.71 -3.17
N GLY A 61 -21.90 13.30 -3.72
CA GLY A 61 -22.14 11.94 -4.20
C GLY A 61 -22.75 11.01 -3.14
N GLY A 62 -23.91 10.44 -3.48
CA GLY A 62 -24.59 9.46 -2.66
C GLY A 62 -23.87 8.11 -2.66
N ASN A 63 -24.40 7.14 -1.92
CA ASN A 63 -23.78 5.81 -1.75
C ASN A 63 -23.50 5.10 -3.09
N ARG A 64 -24.41 5.21 -4.08
CA ARG A 64 -24.23 4.57 -5.41
C ARG A 64 -23.05 5.16 -6.18
N VAL A 65 -22.89 6.48 -6.17
CA VAL A 65 -21.77 7.18 -6.83
C VAL A 65 -20.45 6.78 -6.17
N ARG A 66 -20.38 6.79 -4.84
CA ARG A 66 -19.19 6.39 -4.09
C ARG A 66 -18.85 4.90 -4.30
N MET A 67 -19.87 4.03 -4.38
CA MET A 67 -19.70 2.62 -4.74
C MET A 67 -19.07 2.48 -6.15
N ALA A 68 -19.62 3.19 -7.14
CA ALA A 68 -19.12 3.16 -8.51
C ALA A 68 -17.67 3.68 -8.59
N CYS A 69 -17.34 4.76 -7.88
CA CYS A 69 -15.97 5.28 -7.80
C CYS A 69 -15.00 4.26 -7.19
N ASN A 70 -15.37 3.62 -6.08
CA ASN A 70 -14.54 2.58 -5.49
C ASN A 70 -14.35 1.39 -6.44
N ALA A 71 -15.41 0.89 -7.06
CA ALA A 71 -15.36 -0.20 -8.03
C ALA A 71 -14.49 0.16 -9.24
N TYR A 72 -14.63 1.38 -9.76
CA TYR A 72 -13.81 1.89 -10.86
C TYR A 72 -12.34 1.97 -10.48
N LEU A 73 -12.01 2.53 -9.30
CA LEU A 73 -10.64 2.62 -8.82
C LEU A 73 -10.00 1.25 -8.66
N SER A 74 -10.75 0.27 -8.13
CA SER A 74 -10.31 -1.13 -8.02
C SER A 74 -10.09 -1.77 -9.39
N ALA A 75 -11.10 -1.76 -10.27
CA ALA A 75 -11.01 -2.39 -11.59
C ALA A 75 -9.92 -1.77 -12.46
N SER A 76 -9.84 -0.42 -12.48
CA SER A 76 -8.80 0.28 -13.24
C SER A 76 -7.38 0.00 -12.72
N GLN A 77 -7.22 -0.32 -11.42
CA GLN A 77 -5.94 -0.75 -10.87
C GLN A 77 -5.44 -2.04 -11.54
N LEU A 78 -6.32 -3.03 -11.69
CA LEU A 78 -5.98 -4.28 -12.38
C LEU A 78 -5.64 -4.05 -13.84
N VAL A 79 -6.36 -3.15 -14.50
CA VAL A 79 -6.16 -2.84 -15.92
C VAL A 79 -4.82 -2.15 -16.17
N VAL A 80 -4.40 -1.23 -15.29
CA VAL A 80 -3.13 -0.52 -15.46
C VAL A 80 -1.93 -1.25 -14.83
N TYR A 81 -2.16 -2.28 -14.03
CA TYR A 81 -1.11 -3.01 -13.31
C TYR A 81 0.00 -3.53 -14.24
N PRO A 82 -0.29 -4.24 -15.37
CA PRO A 82 0.75 -4.71 -16.28
C PRO A 82 1.57 -3.57 -16.88
N ARG A 83 0.96 -2.39 -17.06
CA ARG A 83 1.62 -1.21 -17.63
C ARG A 83 2.64 -0.57 -16.67
N HIS A 84 2.48 -0.81 -15.38
CA HIS A 84 3.33 -0.25 -14.33
C HIS A 84 4.00 -1.33 -13.48
N PHE A 85 4.21 -2.50 -14.05
CA PHE A 85 4.71 -3.68 -13.35
C PHE A 85 5.99 -3.39 -12.56
N PHE A 86 6.97 -2.77 -13.21
CA PHE A 86 8.16 -2.28 -12.52
C PHE A 86 7.85 -0.95 -11.83
N GLY A 87 7.74 -0.95 -10.53
CA GLY A 87 7.40 0.20 -9.69
C GLY A 87 6.08 0.04 -8.91
N THR A 88 5.48 -1.16 -8.96
CA THR A 88 4.42 -1.55 -8.02
C THR A 88 5.06 -1.95 -6.68
N ASP A 89 4.34 -1.66 -5.60
CA ASP A 89 4.73 -1.99 -4.24
C ASP A 89 3.51 -2.38 -3.40
N GLY A 90 3.70 -2.62 -2.11
CA GLY A 90 2.60 -2.96 -1.21
C GLY A 90 1.48 -1.93 -1.15
N SER A 91 1.74 -0.67 -1.55
CA SER A 91 0.68 0.36 -1.60
C SER A 91 -0.36 0.08 -2.68
N ASP A 92 0.07 -0.51 -3.80
CA ASP A 92 -0.84 -0.88 -4.89
C ASP A 92 -1.79 -1.98 -4.43
N GLN A 93 -1.29 -2.98 -3.71
CA GLN A 93 -2.09 -4.07 -3.14
C GLN A 93 -3.08 -3.55 -2.09
N VAL A 94 -2.61 -2.74 -1.15
CA VAL A 94 -3.46 -2.14 -0.10
C VAL A 94 -4.54 -1.26 -0.74
N SER A 95 -4.18 -0.42 -1.71
CA SER A 95 -5.14 0.45 -2.39
C SER A 95 -6.21 -0.36 -3.12
N PHE A 96 -5.82 -1.41 -3.86
CA PHE A 96 -6.77 -2.31 -4.53
C PHE A 96 -7.73 -2.96 -3.54
N LEU A 97 -7.20 -3.50 -2.45
CA LEU A 97 -7.97 -4.19 -1.43
C LEU A 97 -8.97 -3.25 -0.73
N VAL A 98 -8.52 -2.05 -0.35
CA VAL A 98 -9.37 -1.03 0.30
C VAL A 98 -10.51 -0.61 -0.63
N GLN A 99 -10.20 -0.31 -1.91
CA GLN A 99 -11.21 0.11 -2.87
C GLN A 99 -12.22 -1.01 -3.17
N THR A 100 -11.74 -2.25 -3.29
CA THR A 100 -12.61 -3.42 -3.52
C THR A 100 -13.55 -3.66 -2.33
N ALA A 101 -13.00 -3.71 -1.12
CA ALA A 101 -13.79 -3.93 0.09
C ALA A 101 -14.81 -2.80 0.31
N ALA A 102 -14.41 -1.55 0.09
CA ALA A 102 -15.31 -0.39 0.19
C ALA A 102 -16.45 -0.44 -0.86
N ALA A 103 -16.16 -0.87 -2.10
CA ALA A 103 -17.18 -1.05 -3.12
C ALA A 103 -18.18 -2.13 -2.71
N LEU A 104 -17.72 -3.29 -2.28
CA LEU A 104 -18.55 -4.42 -1.85
C LEU A 104 -19.39 -4.07 -0.61
N GLY A 105 -18.80 -3.41 0.39
CA GLY A 105 -19.52 -2.96 1.56
C GLY A 105 -20.64 -1.97 1.24
N ARG A 106 -20.43 -1.08 0.25
CA ARG A 106 -21.45 -0.16 -0.24
C ARG A 106 -22.52 -0.85 -1.09
N ALA A 107 -22.12 -1.85 -1.89
CA ALA A 107 -23.04 -2.64 -2.72
C ALA A 107 -24.04 -3.44 -1.87
N GLY A 108 -23.63 -3.93 -0.71
CA GLY A 108 -24.52 -4.62 0.23
C GLY A 108 -25.61 -3.74 0.83
N GLY A 109 -25.49 -2.41 0.75
CA GLY A 109 -26.53 -1.45 1.07
C GLY A 109 -26.86 -1.29 2.56
N THR A 110 -26.31 -2.14 3.44
CA THR A 110 -26.61 -2.18 4.88
C THR A 110 -25.43 -1.69 5.72
N ASP A 111 -25.72 -1.27 6.97
CA ASP A 111 -24.65 -0.90 7.91
C ASP A 111 -23.79 -2.12 8.26
N ARG A 112 -24.39 -3.31 8.31
CA ARG A 112 -23.69 -4.57 8.53
C ARG A 112 -22.66 -4.84 7.41
N SER A 113 -23.04 -4.68 6.14
CA SER A 113 -22.10 -4.89 5.03
C SER A 113 -20.95 -3.89 5.04
N ARG A 114 -21.22 -2.62 5.38
CA ARG A 114 -20.18 -1.59 5.54
C ARG A 114 -19.24 -1.89 6.70
N LYS A 115 -19.80 -2.38 7.81
CA LYS A 115 -19.01 -2.80 8.97
C LYS A 115 -18.10 -3.97 8.62
N ILE A 116 -18.62 -5.01 7.99
CA ILE A 116 -17.82 -6.19 7.55
C ILE A 116 -16.68 -5.74 6.63
N ALA A 117 -16.93 -4.86 5.67
CA ALA A 117 -15.89 -4.33 4.79
C ALA A 117 -14.82 -3.55 5.55
N SER A 118 -15.21 -2.72 6.52
CA SER A 118 -14.28 -1.99 7.37
C SER A 118 -13.46 -2.94 8.25
N ASP A 119 -14.09 -3.93 8.88
CA ASP A 119 -13.41 -4.92 9.72
C ASP A 119 -12.41 -5.73 8.89
N PHE A 120 -12.77 -6.10 7.66
CA PHE A 120 -11.86 -6.76 6.71
C PHE A 120 -10.64 -5.91 6.38
N ILE A 121 -10.83 -4.61 6.06
CA ILE A 121 -9.73 -3.68 5.78
C ILE A 121 -8.81 -3.57 7.00
N GLY A 122 -9.39 -3.42 8.20
CA GLY A 122 -8.63 -3.36 9.45
C GLY A 122 -7.84 -4.62 9.71
N ALA A 123 -8.46 -5.80 9.56
CA ALA A 123 -7.81 -7.09 9.75
C ALA A 123 -6.66 -7.31 8.76
N GLN A 124 -6.83 -6.94 7.49
CA GLN A 124 -5.77 -7.05 6.48
C GLN A 124 -4.58 -6.13 6.78
N ALA A 125 -4.82 -4.92 7.27
CA ALA A 125 -3.72 -4.03 7.66
C ALA A 125 -2.93 -4.59 8.85
N VAL A 126 -3.63 -5.12 9.87
CA VAL A 126 -2.98 -5.77 11.02
C VAL A 126 -2.20 -7.00 10.60
N LEU A 127 -2.77 -7.83 9.72
CA LEU A 127 -2.10 -9.00 9.16
C LEU A 127 -0.85 -8.61 8.37
N ALA A 128 -0.92 -7.54 7.56
CA ALA A 128 0.21 -7.05 6.78
C ALA A 128 1.39 -6.64 7.68
N TYR A 129 1.14 -5.95 8.79
CA TYR A 129 2.18 -5.60 9.76
C TYR A 129 2.77 -6.85 10.42
N GLY A 130 1.94 -7.72 10.97
CA GLY A 130 2.40 -8.94 11.63
C GLY A 130 3.20 -9.84 10.68
N ALA A 131 2.70 -10.06 9.47
CA ALA A 131 3.38 -10.87 8.45
C ALA A 131 4.72 -10.23 8.03
N SER A 132 4.77 -8.90 7.88
CA SER A 132 6.00 -8.16 7.56
C SER A 132 7.06 -8.33 8.63
N GLY A 133 6.68 -8.21 9.91
CA GLY A 133 7.58 -8.42 11.04
C GLY A 133 8.06 -9.86 11.13
N LEU A 134 7.13 -10.83 11.05
CA LEU A 134 7.46 -12.26 11.08
C LEU A 134 8.38 -12.68 9.92
N ALA A 135 8.19 -12.14 8.72
CA ALA A 135 9.06 -12.41 7.58
C ALA A 135 10.49 -11.86 7.76
N LYS A 136 10.64 -10.75 8.50
CA LYS A 136 11.94 -10.15 8.82
C LYS A 136 12.65 -10.84 9.98
N LEU A 137 11.91 -11.39 10.93
CA LEU A 137 12.42 -11.93 12.20
C LEU A 137 13.48 -13.02 12.03
N PRO A 138 13.37 -14.02 11.11
CA PRO A 138 14.41 -15.00 10.88
C PRO A 138 15.64 -14.41 10.17
N GLY A 139 15.53 -13.24 9.56
CA GLY A 139 16.60 -12.62 8.78
C GLY A 139 17.77 -12.19 9.67
N HIS A 140 18.96 -12.79 9.44
CA HIS A 140 20.17 -12.46 10.21
C HIS A 140 20.44 -10.94 10.23
N ARG A 141 20.29 -10.26 9.11
CA ARG A 141 20.58 -8.82 8.98
C ARG A 141 19.66 -7.93 9.81
N TRP A 142 18.42 -8.33 10.02
CA TRP A 142 17.49 -7.63 10.90
C TRP A 142 17.88 -7.81 12.36
N ARG A 143 18.28 -9.03 12.73
CA ARG A 143 18.69 -9.34 14.12
C ARG A 143 20.07 -8.76 14.45
N SER A 144 21.00 -8.72 13.50
CA SER A 144 22.32 -8.09 13.70
C SER A 144 22.26 -6.55 13.71
N GLY A 145 21.19 -5.97 13.13
CA GLY A 145 21.05 -4.53 13.00
C GLY A 145 21.62 -3.92 11.72
N ASP A 146 22.07 -4.77 10.76
CA ASP A 146 22.70 -4.30 9.51
C ASP A 146 21.70 -4.00 8.39
N ALA A 147 20.45 -4.42 8.54
CA ALA A 147 19.47 -4.35 7.47
C ALA A 147 19.28 -2.92 6.94
N LEU A 148 19.07 -1.95 7.82
CA LEU A 148 18.83 -0.57 7.43
C LEU A 148 20.04 0.08 6.76
N VAL A 149 21.26 -0.16 7.24
CA VAL A 149 22.49 0.34 6.60
C VAL A 149 22.57 -0.17 5.15
N LYS A 150 22.24 -1.46 4.93
CA LYS A 150 22.29 -2.05 3.59
C LYS A 150 21.18 -1.54 2.67
N ILE A 151 19.97 -1.34 3.21
CA ILE A 151 18.85 -0.74 2.46
C ILE A 151 19.21 0.68 2.03
N MET A 152 19.81 1.47 2.92
CA MET A 152 20.19 2.85 2.62
C MET A 152 21.29 2.98 1.55
N ARG A 153 21.98 1.91 1.23
CA ARG A 153 22.95 1.86 0.12
C ARG A 153 22.33 1.55 -1.25
N THR A 154 21.06 1.18 -1.29
CA THR A 154 20.42 0.82 -2.55
C THR A 154 20.05 2.06 -3.36
N GLN A 155 20.06 1.95 -4.69
CA GLN A 155 19.62 3.04 -5.57
C GLN A 155 18.11 3.28 -5.50
N THR A 156 17.33 2.26 -5.15
CA THR A 156 15.86 2.33 -5.14
C THR A 156 15.32 3.02 -3.89
N TYR A 157 15.88 2.72 -2.73
CA TYR A 157 15.37 3.17 -1.42
C TYR A 157 16.43 3.87 -0.58
N GLY A 158 17.65 4.03 -1.11
CA GLY A 158 18.77 4.58 -0.37
C GLY A 158 18.67 6.09 -0.17
N ASP A 159 19.15 6.52 1.00
CA ASP A 159 19.41 7.92 1.33
C ASP A 159 20.84 8.03 1.84
N GLU A 160 21.65 8.85 1.17
CA GLU A 160 23.08 8.98 1.47
C GLU A 160 23.35 9.55 2.86
N GLN A 161 22.57 10.53 3.29
CA GLN A 161 22.75 11.16 4.60
C GLN A 161 22.41 10.18 5.70
N PHE A 162 21.31 9.48 5.56
CA PHE A 162 20.88 8.47 6.52
C PHE A 162 21.82 7.25 6.54
N PHE A 163 22.35 6.85 5.38
CA PHE A 163 23.42 5.85 5.31
C PHE A 163 24.65 6.25 6.10
N LYS A 164 25.16 7.47 5.90
CA LYS A 164 26.33 8.00 6.63
C LYS A 164 26.08 8.02 8.15
N LEU A 165 24.88 8.44 8.55
CA LEU A 165 24.48 8.46 9.96
C LEU A 165 24.49 7.06 10.58
N LEU A 166 23.83 6.10 9.96
CA LEU A 166 23.72 4.73 10.46
C LEU A 166 25.08 3.99 10.44
N SER A 167 25.92 4.27 9.44
CA SER A 167 27.27 3.72 9.37
C SER A 167 28.18 4.26 10.48
N LYS A 168 28.01 5.53 10.85
CA LYS A 168 28.75 6.14 11.95
C LYS A 168 28.30 5.64 13.33
N TRP A 169 27.00 5.26 13.44
CA TRP A 169 26.39 4.86 14.71
C TRP A 169 25.73 3.47 14.60
N PRO A 170 26.52 2.35 14.61
CA PRO A 170 25.96 1.01 14.47
C PRO A 170 24.92 0.64 15.54
N ALA A 171 25.07 1.18 16.76
CA ALA A 171 24.09 0.98 17.82
C ALA A 171 22.72 1.58 17.48
N ALA A 172 22.69 2.75 16.82
CA ALA A 172 21.45 3.36 16.34
C ALA A 172 20.80 2.52 15.24
N SER A 173 21.59 1.99 14.29
CA SER A 173 21.07 1.06 13.27
C SER A 173 20.43 -0.18 13.90
N ARG A 174 21.11 -0.78 14.90
CA ARG A 174 20.57 -1.94 15.63
C ARG A 174 19.28 -1.61 16.37
N LEU A 175 19.24 -0.49 17.06
CA LEU A 175 18.04 -0.03 17.77
C LEU A 175 16.87 0.17 16.82
N LEU A 176 17.09 0.81 15.67
CA LEU A 176 16.05 1.01 14.66
C LEU A 176 15.58 -0.30 14.03
N CYS A 177 16.49 -1.22 13.69
CA CYS A 177 16.11 -2.54 13.17
C CYS A 177 15.25 -3.32 14.17
N HIS A 178 15.65 -3.34 15.44
CA HIS A 178 14.87 -4.03 16.49
C HIS A 178 13.57 -3.28 16.79
N GLY A 179 13.56 -1.96 16.72
CA GLY A 179 12.35 -1.14 16.82
C GLY A 179 11.32 -1.46 15.75
N VAL A 180 11.76 -1.61 14.51
CA VAL A 180 10.88 -2.05 13.39
C VAL A 180 10.32 -3.44 13.66
N LEU A 181 11.16 -4.40 14.08
CA LEU A 181 10.70 -5.76 14.40
C LEU A 181 9.69 -5.75 15.55
N ALA A 182 9.98 -5.03 16.62
CA ALA A 182 9.08 -4.93 17.77
C ALA A 182 7.74 -4.27 17.39
N LEU A 183 7.78 -3.22 16.59
CA LEU A 183 6.59 -2.49 16.14
C LEU A 183 5.72 -3.37 15.22
N GLU A 184 6.30 -4.00 14.21
CA GLU A 184 5.56 -4.83 13.25
C GLU A 184 5.05 -6.13 13.86
N CYS A 185 5.89 -6.89 14.59
CA CYS A 185 5.47 -8.12 15.25
C CYS A 185 4.52 -7.88 16.42
N GLY A 186 4.69 -6.76 17.12
CA GLY A 186 3.86 -6.40 18.28
C GLY A 186 2.51 -5.79 17.91
N PHE A 187 2.37 -5.24 16.69
CA PHE A 187 1.16 -4.52 16.28
C PHE A 187 -0.13 -5.35 16.41
N PRO A 188 -0.18 -6.64 15.98
CA PRO A 188 -1.37 -7.47 16.16
C PRO A 188 -1.79 -7.63 17.63
N LEU A 189 -0.85 -7.59 18.57
CA LEU A 189 -1.13 -7.73 20.00
C LEU A 189 -1.92 -6.53 20.57
N LEU A 190 -1.91 -5.39 19.85
CA LEU A 190 -2.69 -4.20 20.23
C LEU A 190 -4.20 -4.40 20.07
N LEU A 191 -4.64 -5.43 19.32
CA LEU A 191 -6.05 -5.83 19.27
C LEU A 191 -6.52 -6.49 20.56
N LEU A 192 -5.59 -7.05 21.33
CA LEU A 192 -5.89 -7.61 22.63
C LEU A 192 -6.32 -6.50 23.62
N ARG A 193 -6.93 -6.90 24.74
CA ARG A 193 -7.41 -5.96 25.78
C ARG A 193 -8.34 -4.86 25.22
N LYS A 194 -9.20 -5.23 24.26
CA LYS A 194 -10.20 -4.34 23.66
C LYS A 194 -9.58 -3.11 22.95
N GLY A 195 -8.39 -3.25 22.40
CA GLY A 195 -7.71 -2.19 21.67
C GLY A 195 -7.36 -0.96 22.52
N ARG A 196 -7.13 -1.13 23.83
CA ARG A 196 -6.86 0.00 24.76
C ARG A 196 -5.72 0.90 24.29
N HIS A 197 -4.69 0.34 23.65
CA HIS A 197 -3.50 1.07 23.19
C HIS A 197 -3.44 1.23 21.68
N ILE A 198 -4.55 0.95 20.97
CA ILE A 198 -4.54 0.98 19.50
C ILE A 198 -4.19 2.37 18.94
N ASP A 199 -4.68 3.44 19.56
CA ASP A 199 -4.42 4.80 19.08
C ASP A 199 -2.92 5.15 19.18
N LEU A 200 -2.22 4.70 20.23
CA LEU A 200 -0.76 4.85 20.36
C LEU A 200 -0.02 4.01 19.31
N GLY A 201 -0.46 2.77 19.09
CA GLY A 201 0.12 1.92 18.04
C GLY A 201 -0.05 2.50 16.64
N LEU A 202 -1.22 3.05 16.33
CA LEU A 202 -1.48 3.73 15.06
C LEU A 202 -0.61 4.98 14.89
N LEU A 203 -0.40 5.74 15.96
CA LEU A 203 0.50 6.89 15.95
C LEU A 203 1.95 6.47 15.67
N ALA A 204 2.44 5.44 16.36
CA ALA A 204 3.79 4.92 16.17
C ALA A 204 3.99 4.36 14.75
N MET A 205 3.00 3.61 14.23
CA MET A 205 3.05 3.08 12.87
C MET A 205 2.93 4.20 11.83
N GLY A 206 2.16 5.25 12.08
CA GLY A 206 2.08 6.44 11.25
C GLY A 206 3.42 7.17 11.17
N ALA A 207 4.09 7.38 12.30
CA ALA A 207 5.42 7.95 12.35
C ALA A 207 6.45 7.10 11.56
N PHE A 208 6.39 5.79 11.70
CA PHE A 208 7.21 4.85 10.92
C PHE A 208 6.97 5.00 9.40
N HIS A 209 5.72 5.08 8.96
CA HIS A 209 5.42 5.28 7.54
C HIS A 209 5.84 6.66 7.02
N LEU A 210 5.69 7.71 7.83
CA LEU A 210 6.15 9.05 7.47
C LEU A 210 7.68 9.11 7.36
N ALA A 211 8.40 8.43 8.26
CA ALA A 211 9.85 8.30 8.17
C ALA A 211 10.26 7.58 6.88
N ASN A 212 9.60 6.47 6.53
CA ASN A 212 9.85 5.76 5.27
C ASN A 212 9.51 6.64 4.05
N ALA A 213 8.44 7.42 4.10
CA ALA A 213 8.10 8.37 3.03
C ALA A 213 9.19 9.43 2.84
N ARG A 214 9.73 9.97 3.94
CA ARG A 214 10.76 11.02 3.91
C ARG A 214 12.13 10.49 3.51
N VAL A 215 12.54 9.33 4.02
CA VAL A 215 13.89 8.79 3.84
C VAL A 215 13.99 7.94 2.57
N MET A 216 12.98 7.09 2.32
CA MET A 216 12.99 6.11 1.23
C MET A 216 12.13 6.54 0.02
N GLY A 217 11.49 7.72 0.06
CA GLY A 217 10.61 8.18 -1.02
C GLY A 217 9.28 7.42 -1.11
N LEU A 218 8.88 6.66 -0.09
CA LEU A 218 7.71 5.78 -0.09
C LEU A 218 6.41 6.51 0.29
N SER A 219 6.16 7.68 -0.29
CA SER A 219 4.98 8.51 0.04
C SER A 219 3.66 7.79 -0.25
N ARG A 220 3.54 7.08 -1.38
CA ARG A 220 2.33 6.31 -1.72
C ARG A 220 2.06 5.22 -0.69
N PHE A 221 3.11 4.55 -0.26
CA PHE A 221 3.05 3.50 0.75
C PHE A 221 2.51 4.06 2.08
N ALA A 222 3.04 5.20 2.54
CA ALA A 222 2.55 5.85 3.75
C ALA A 222 1.04 6.17 3.66
N TRP A 223 0.59 6.81 2.58
CA TRP A 223 -0.82 7.16 2.42
C TRP A 223 -1.74 5.93 2.31
N ALA A 224 -1.30 4.88 1.61
CA ALA A 224 -2.09 3.65 1.50
C ALA A 224 -2.35 3.01 2.87
N PHE A 225 -1.32 2.89 3.69
CA PHE A 225 -1.46 2.29 5.02
C PHE A 225 -2.19 3.20 6.01
N VAL A 226 -1.90 4.50 6.05
CA VAL A 226 -2.60 5.46 6.91
C VAL A 226 -4.10 5.49 6.58
N SER A 227 -4.50 5.30 5.33
CA SER A 227 -5.91 5.24 4.94
C SER A 227 -6.68 4.07 5.58
N THR A 228 -5.99 3.03 6.05
CA THR A 228 -6.61 1.88 6.74
C THR A 228 -6.84 2.13 8.24
N TYR A 229 -6.25 3.17 8.83
CA TYR A 229 -6.27 3.38 10.29
C TYR A 229 -7.66 3.54 10.91
N PRO A 230 -8.62 4.25 10.28
CA PRO A 230 -9.98 4.28 10.79
C PRO A 230 -10.60 2.88 10.92
N SER A 231 -10.33 1.99 9.96
CA SER A 231 -10.81 0.61 9.95
C SER A 231 -10.11 -0.24 11.02
N VAL A 232 -8.79 -0.10 11.18
CA VAL A 232 -8.04 -0.77 12.26
C VAL A 232 -8.57 -0.35 13.64
N ARG A 233 -8.80 0.95 13.82
CA ARG A 233 -9.33 1.51 15.07
C ARG A 233 -10.75 0.99 15.35
N ALA A 234 -11.61 0.96 14.35
CA ALA A 234 -12.98 0.44 14.46
C ALA A 234 -12.98 -1.05 14.80
N LEU A 235 -12.15 -1.86 14.14
CA LEU A 235 -11.98 -3.28 14.42
C LEU A 235 -11.55 -3.50 15.89
N ALA A 236 -10.49 -2.80 16.33
CA ALA A 236 -9.94 -2.96 17.67
C ALA A 236 -10.95 -2.61 18.78
N LYS A 237 -11.76 -1.56 18.58
CA LYS A 237 -12.79 -1.13 19.53
C LYS A 237 -14.08 -1.95 19.43
N GLY A 238 -14.36 -2.53 18.26
CA GLY A 238 -15.51 -3.40 18.03
C GLY A 238 -15.37 -4.78 18.65
N THR A 239 -14.17 -5.34 18.73
CA THR A 239 -13.88 -6.62 19.39
C THR A 239 -14.12 -6.58 20.93
N GLY A 240 -14.42 -5.40 21.47
CA GLY A 240 -14.67 -5.18 22.89
C GLY A 240 -16.14 -5.14 23.31
N LYS A 241 -17.08 -5.34 22.39
CA LYS A 241 -18.53 -5.27 22.64
C LYS A 241 -19.24 -6.65 22.51
N SER A 242 -18.58 -7.73 22.85
CA SER A 242 -19.18 -9.05 23.00
C SER A 242 -19.27 -9.41 24.49
#